data_fbfa92740a0d37a816b169780f9c7583
#
_entry.id   fbfa92740a0d37a816b169780f9c7583
#
_cell.length_a   1.000
_cell.length_b   1.000
_cell.length_c   1.000
_cell.angle_alpha   90.00
_cell.angle_beta   90.00
_cell.angle_gamma   90.00
#
_symmetry.space_group_name_H-M   'P 1'
#
loop_
_entity.id
_entity.type
_entity.pdbx_description
1 polymer ?
#
loop_
_entity_poly.entity_id
_entity_poly.type
_entity_poly.pdbx_seq_one_letter_code
_entity_poly.pdbx_strand_id
1 'polypeptide(L)'
;MSVPQESILSLILFSLKINNIVKSVLKGLEASLFVDAFALCIRAKFLPHAQRLLQLCVNSVQDWVSKNGFKLSTSKTVCMHFCNKRKHFAEPSILLDKTPIKVVTEAKFLCVILDRTLSYSSHVKYLKTNCLKALDI
;
A
#
# COMPACT_ATOMS: atom_id res chain seq x y z
N MET A 1 -2.92 20.01 14.23
CA MET A 1 -1.52 20.36 14.53
C MET A 1 -0.75 20.29 13.21
N SER A 2 -0.51 21.42 12.58
CA SER A 2 0.30 21.49 11.36
C SER A 2 1.77 21.66 11.78
N VAL A 3 2.63 20.81 11.23
CA VAL A 3 4.08 20.97 11.39
C VAL A 3 4.54 21.92 10.29
N PRO A 4 5.42 22.94 10.56
CA PRO A 4 5.90 23.83 9.51
C PRO A 4 6.55 23.03 8.38
N GLN A 5 6.13 23.28 7.13
CA GLN A 5 6.82 22.74 5.96
C GLN A 5 8.24 23.28 5.91
N GLU A 6 9.20 22.44 5.49
CA GLU A 6 10.63 22.78 5.31
C GLU A 6 11.49 22.88 6.57
N SER A 7 10.99 22.50 7.73
CA SER A 7 11.83 22.38 8.93
C SER A 7 12.38 20.95 9.07
N ILE A 8 13.68 20.82 9.36
CA ILE A 8 14.32 19.51 9.65
C ILE A 8 13.62 18.78 10.81
N LEU A 9 13.18 19.54 11.82
CA LEU A 9 12.42 19.02 12.96
C LEU A 9 11.07 18.43 12.54
N SER A 10 10.44 18.96 11.48
CA SER A 10 9.15 18.47 11.02
C SER A 10 9.22 17.05 10.47
N LEU A 11 10.29 16.73 9.74
CA LEU A 11 10.54 15.38 9.22
C LEU A 11 10.76 14.38 10.35
N ILE A 12 11.54 14.75 11.36
CA ILE A 12 11.83 13.90 12.51
C ILE A 12 10.55 13.64 13.32
N LEU A 13 9.80 14.68 13.65
CA LEU A 13 8.56 14.57 14.41
C LEU A 13 7.49 13.78 13.66
N PHE A 14 7.37 13.98 12.34
CA PHE A 14 6.48 13.20 11.49
C PHE A 14 6.87 11.72 11.50
N SER A 15 8.16 11.42 11.28
CA SER A 15 8.67 10.04 11.25
C SER A 15 8.47 9.33 12.58
N LEU A 16 8.72 9.98 13.70
CA LEU A 16 8.50 9.43 15.04
C LEU A 16 7.02 9.13 15.28
N LYS A 17 6.13 10.02 14.83
CA LYS A 17 4.69 9.87 15.00
C LYS A 17 4.15 8.76 14.10
N ILE A 18 4.49 8.77 12.80
CA ILE A 18 3.96 7.83 11.83
C ILE A 18 4.44 6.40 12.06
N ASN A 19 5.65 6.19 12.59
CA ASN A 19 6.17 4.88 12.93
C ASN A 19 5.28 4.10 13.92
N ASN A 20 4.50 4.79 14.74
CA ASN A 20 3.56 4.13 15.65
C ASN A 20 2.38 3.47 14.93
N ILE A 21 2.13 3.77 13.65
CA ILE A 21 1.07 3.12 12.85
C ILE A 21 1.29 1.60 12.77
N VAL A 22 2.54 1.15 12.77
CA VAL A 22 2.90 -0.27 12.74
C VAL A 22 2.33 -1.03 13.94
N LYS A 23 2.13 -0.37 15.07
CA LYS A 23 1.50 -0.96 16.27
C LYS A 23 0.02 -1.30 16.06
N SER A 24 -0.62 -0.69 15.06
CA SER A 24 -2.02 -0.96 14.69
C SER A 24 -2.15 -2.18 13.79
N VAL A 25 -1.03 -2.72 13.30
CA VAL A 25 -1.04 -3.88 12.41
C VAL A 25 -1.25 -5.15 13.22
N LEU A 26 -2.20 -5.96 12.78
CA LEU A 26 -2.53 -7.22 13.44
C LEU A 26 -1.43 -8.26 13.22
N LYS A 27 -1.25 -9.16 14.20
CA LYS A 27 -0.33 -10.29 14.06
C LYS A 27 -0.71 -11.16 12.86
N GLY A 28 0.28 -11.55 12.07
CA GLY A 28 0.09 -12.35 10.85
C GLY A 28 -0.04 -11.54 9.56
N LEU A 29 -0.04 -10.21 9.64
CA LEU A 29 0.15 -9.33 8.49
C LEU A 29 1.56 -8.75 8.52
N GLU A 30 2.08 -8.50 7.33
CA GLU A 30 3.32 -7.75 7.12
C GLU A 30 2.98 -6.31 6.75
N ALA A 31 3.69 -5.37 7.33
CA ALA A 31 3.55 -3.96 7.03
C ALA A 31 4.88 -3.37 6.58
N SER A 32 4.83 -2.53 5.58
CA SER A 32 5.95 -1.72 5.13
C SER A 32 5.55 -0.26 5.18
N LEU A 33 6.39 0.54 5.81
CA LEU A 33 6.22 1.99 5.90
C LEU A 33 7.49 2.66 5.40
N PHE A 34 7.34 3.52 4.42
CA PHE A 34 8.42 4.36 3.91
C PHE A 34 7.89 5.78 3.72
N VAL A 35 8.33 6.68 4.59
CA VAL A 35 7.85 8.07 4.67
C VAL A 35 6.32 8.10 4.83
N ASP A 36 5.59 8.40 3.77
CA ASP A 36 4.11 8.45 3.69
C ASP A 36 3.49 7.26 2.95
N ALA A 37 4.33 6.41 2.34
CA ALA A 37 3.88 5.21 1.67
C ALA A 37 3.74 4.05 2.66
N PHE A 38 2.51 3.58 2.85
CA PHE A 38 2.18 2.48 3.75
C PHE A 38 1.58 1.32 2.97
N ALA A 39 2.13 0.13 3.13
CA ALA A 39 1.62 -1.09 2.54
C ALA A 39 1.35 -2.15 3.59
N LEU A 40 0.26 -2.88 3.42
CA LEU A 40 -0.12 -4.06 4.19
C LEU A 40 -0.11 -5.27 3.28
N CYS A 41 0.49 -6.36 3.73
CA CYS A 41 0.53 -7.62 2.99
C CYS A 41 0.13 -8.78 3.89
N ILE A 42 -0.60 -9.72 3.32
CA ILE A 42 -0.93 -10.99 3.97
C ILE A 42 -0.71 -12.15 3.00
N ARG A 43 -0.11 -13.21 3.50
CA ARG A 43 -0.05 -14.49 2.80
C ARG A 43 -1.08 -15.43 3.39
N ALA A 44 -2.02 -15.90 2.59
CA ALA A 44 -3.03 -16.84 3.03
C ALA A 44 -3.36 -17.88 1.97
N LYS A 45 -3.77 -19.07 2.41
CA LYS A 45 -4.21 -20.16 1.54
C LYS A 45 -5.59 -19.90 0.94
N PHE A 46 -6.45 -19.21 1.69
CA PHE A 46 -7.84 -18.94 1.32
C PHE A 46 -8.12 -17.44 1.29
N LEU A 47 -8.65 -16.94 0.18
CA LEU A 47 -8.95 -15.53 -0.02
C LEU A 47 -9.92 -14.94 1.02
N PRO A 48 -11.04 -15.61 1.39
CA PRO A 48 -11.96 -15.05 2.40
C PRO A 48 -11.30 -14.80 3.76
N HIS A 49 -10.37 -15.68 4.15
CA HIS A 49 -9.60 -15.51 5.39
C HIS A 49 -8.66 -14.29 5.31
N ALA A 50 -7.92 -14.16 4.20
CA ALA A 50 -7.06 -13.01 3.95
C ALA A 50 -7.86 -11.69 3.95
N GLN A 51 -9.00 -11.68 3.25
CA GLN A 51 -9.88 -10.53 3.17
C GLN A 51 -10.37 -10.07 4.55
N ARG A 52 -10.81 -11.02 5.38
CA ARG A 52 -11.28 -10.72 6.74
C ARG A 52 -10.16 -10.10 7.59
N LEU A 53 -8.97 -10.68 7.57
CA LEU A 53 -7.83 -10.17 8.35
C LEU A 53 -7.36 -8.81 7.85
N LEU A 54 -7.29 -8.61 6.52
CA LEU A 54 -6.96 -7.32 5.93
C LEU A 54 -7.99 -6.26 6.32
N GLN A 55 -9.29 -6.58 6.27
CA GLN A 55 -10.35 -5.64 6.65
C GLN A 55 -10.24 -5.22 8.11
N LEU A 56 -9.99 -6.17 9.02
CA LEU A 56 -9.78 -5.87 10.44
C LEU A 56 -8.55 -4.97 10.64
N CYS A 57 -7.47 -5.24 9.92
CA CYS A 57 -6.26 -4.44 10.00
C CYS A 57 -6.48 -3.03 9.42
N VAL A 58 -7.15 -2.91 8.28
CA VAL A 58 -7.50 -1.61 7.68
C VAL A 58 -8.34 -0.78 8.64
N ASN A 59 -9.33 -1.37 9.31
CA ASN A 59 -10.14 -0.69 10.31
C ASN A 59 -9.28 -0.19 11.49
N SER A 60 -8.38 -1.03 12.01
CA SER A 60 -7.47 -0.65 13.09
C SER A 60 -6.53 0.49 12.70
N VAL A 61 -5.98 0.45 11.48
CA VAL A 61 -5.15 1.51 10.92
C VAL A 61 -5.95 2.80 10.75
N GLN A 62 -7.17 2.72 10.23
CA GLN A 62 -8.07 3.86 10.06
C GLN A 62 -8.39 4.54 11.39
N ASP A 63 -8.68 3.77 12.42
CA ASP A 63 -8.92 4.28 13.78
C ASP A 63 -7.67 4.99 14.32
N TRP A 64 -6.50 4.40 14.15
CA TRP A 64 -5.24 5.02 14.57
C TRP A 64 -4.98 6.34 13.84
N VAL A 65 -5.16 6.33 12.51
CA VAL A 65 -4.98 7.51 11.64
C VAL A 65 -5.89 8.65 12.06
N SER A 66 -7.19 8.35 12.29
CA SER A 66 -8.19 9.33 12.73
C SER A 66 -7.86 9.91 14.11
N LYS A 67 -7.46 9.08 15.07
CA LYS A 67 -7.05 9.51 16.41
C LYS A 67 -5.81 10.39 16.42
N ASN A 68 -4.95 10.24 15.43
CA ASN A 68 -3.71 11.01 15.31
C ASN A 68 -3.83 12.23 14.38
N GLY A 69 -5.02 12.53 13.86
CA GLY A 69 -5.26 13.69 13.00
C GLY A 69 -4.73 13.54 11.57
N PHE A 70 -4.48 12.30 11.13
CA PHE A 70 -4.15 11.98 9.74
C PHE A 70 -5.38 11.56 8.97
N LYS A 71 -5.25 11.49 7.65
CA LYS A 71 -6.28 10.98 6.75
C LYS A 71 -5.68 10.09 5.69
N LEU A 72 -6.25 8.91 5.48
CA LEU A 72 -5.88 8.03 4.38
C LEU A 72 -6.55 8.50 3.09
N SER A 73 -5.80 8.47 1.99
CA SER A 73 -6.35 8.82 0.68
C SER A 73 -7.02 7.60 0.05
N THR A 74 -8.35 7.61 0.00
CA THR A 74 -9.14 6.55 -0.65
C THR A 74 -8.86 6.46 -2.15
N SER A 75 -8.59 7.60 -2.81
CA SER A 75 -8.28 7.64 -4.24
C SER A 75 -6.91 7.09 -4.62
N LYS A 76 -5.93 7.17 -3.70
CA LYS A 76 -4.57 6.65 -3.91
C LYS A 76 -4.38 5.25 -3.34
N THR A 77 -5.28 4.79 -2.48
CA THR A 77 -5.20 3.45 -1.89
C THR A 77 -5.73 2.43 -2.89
N VAL A 78 -4.94 1.40 -3.14
CA VAL A 78 -5.29 0.30 -4.03
C VAL A 78 -5.05 -1.04 -3.36
N CYS A 79 -5.78 -2.05 -3.79
CA CYS A 79 -5.60 -3.42 -3.37
C CYS A 79 -5.06 -4.24 -4.55
N MET A 80 -4.10 -5.11 -4.31
CA MET A 80 -3.58 -6.02 -5.30
C MET A 80 -3.64 -7.45 -4.78
N HIS A 81 -4.16 -8.35 -5.59
CA HIS A 81 -4.21 -9.76 -5.31
C HIS A 81 -3.14 -10.49 -6.16
N PHE A 82 -2.04 -10.88 -5.53
CA PHE A 82 -1.00 -11.67 -6.19
C PHE A 82 -1.43 -13.12 -6.35
N CYS A 83 -1.53 -13.59 -7.58
CA CYS A 83 -1.97 -14.93 -7.89
C CYS A 83 -1.50 -15.38 -9.28
N ASN A 84 -0.90 -16.57 -9.36
CA ASN A 84 -0.44 -17.17 -10.61
C ASN A 84 -1.53 -17.96 -11.36
N LYS A 85 -2.76 -18.04 -10.82
CA LYS A 85 -3.85 -18.76 -11.48
C LYS A 85 -4.32 -18.01 -12.72
N ARG A 86 -4.41 -18.70 -13.84
CA ARG A 86 -4.84 -18.16 -15.14
C ARG A 86 -6.36 -18.04 -15.31
N LYS A 87 -7.17 -18.71 -14.47
CA LYS A 87 -8.64 -18.74 -14.56
C LYS A 87 -9.29 -17.92 -13.46
N HIS A 88 -10.57 -17.58 -13.65
CA HIS A 88 -11.40 -16.82 -12.73
C HIS A 88 -11.13 -17.12 -11.25
N PHE A 89 -10.72 -16.11 -10.54
CA PHE A 89 -10.58 -16.11 -9.09
C PHE A 89 -11.33 -14.89 -8.57
N ALA A 90 -11.91 -15.07 -7.39
CA ALA A 90 -12.60 -14.01 -6.71
C ALA A 90 -11.59 -12.86 -6.39
N GLU A 91 -11.98 -11.63 -6.65
CA GLU A 91 -11.23 -10.47 -6.22
C GLU A 91 -11.54 -10.14 -4.76
N PRO A 92 -10.54 -9.66 -3.99
CA PRO A 92 -10.80 -9.21 -2.63
C PRO A 92 -11.66 -7.93 -2.65
N SER A 93 -12.60 -7.86 -1.71
CA SER A 93 -13.39 -6.65 -1.48
C SER A 93 -13.04 -6.09 -0.11
N ILE A 94 -12.30 -5.00 -0.08
CA ILE A 94 -11.86 -4.30 1.12
C ILE A 94 -12.46 -2.90 1.12
N LEU A 95 -12.95 -2.46 2.27
CA LEU A 95 -13.53 -1.14 2.46
C LEU A 95 -12.55 -0.24 3.24
N LEU A 96 -12.39 0.98 2.79
CA LEU A 96 -11.71 2.06 3.49
C LEU A 96 -12.69 3.23 3.63
N ASP A 97 -13.01 3.63 4.84
CA ASP A 97 -13.99 4.69 5.11
C ASP A 97 -15.33 4.47 4.36
N LYS A 98 -15.87 3.23 4.47
CA LYS A 98 -17.08 2.76 3.79
C LYS A 98 -17.01 2.77 2.25
N THR A 99 -15.87 3.14 1.67
CA THR A 99 -15.63 3.16 0.23
C THR A 99 -14.83 1.92 -0.18
N PRO A 100 -15.26 1.16 -1.21
CA PRO A 100 -14.50 0.01 -1.67
C PRO A 100 -13.15 0.44 -2.27
N ILE A 101 -12.09 -0.21 -1.81
CA ILE A 101 -10.74 -0.01 -2.34
C ILE A 101 -10.67 -0.62 -3.74
N LYS A 102 -10.16 0.14 -4.71
CA LYS A 102 -9.98 -0.32 -6.08
C LYS A 102 -9.00 -1.50 -6.13
N VAL A 103 -9.42 -2.62 -6.71
CA VAL A 103 -8.53 -3.73 -7.02
C VAL A 103 -7.84 -3.46 -8.36
N VAL A 104 -6.52 -3.63 -8.40
CA VAL A 104 -5.70 -3.35 -9.57
C VAL A 104 -4.83 -4.55 -9.90
N THR A 105 -4.49 -4.70 -11.18
CA THR A 105 -3.60 -5.74 -11.69
C THR A 105 -2.13 -5.32 -11.69
N GLU A 106 -1.90 -4.00 -11.66
CA GLU A 106 -0.57 -3.39 -11.56
C GLU A 106 -0.60 -2.19 -10.62
N ALA A 107 0.42 -2.04 -9.81
CA ALA A 107 0.61 -0.88 -8.94
C ALA A 107 2.08 -0.48 -8.84
N LYS A 108 2.33 0.83 -8.76
CA LYS A 108 3.67 1.36 -8.50
C LYS A 108 3.82 1.58 -6.99
N PHE A 109 4.77 0.90 -6.38
CA PHE A 109 5.13 1.08 -4.98
C PHE A 109 6.64 1.28 -4.86
N LEU A 110 7.06 2.36 -4.21
CA LEU A 110 8.48 2.74 -4.04
C LEU A 110 9.29 2.64 -5.34
N CYS A 111 8.78 3.24 -6.39
CA CYS A 111 9.37 3.25 -7.74
C CYS A 111 9.36 1.90 -8.48
N VAL A 112 8.92 0.81 -7.86
CA VAL A 112 8.79 -0.50 -8.50
C VAL A 112 7.37 -0.70 -8.98
N ILE A 113 7.20 -1.12 -10.23
CA ILE A 113 5.89 -1.53 -10.77
C ILE A 113 5.75 -3.01 -10.49
N LEU A 114 4.79 -3.33 -9.62
CA LEU A 114 4.42 -4.70 -9.29
C LEU A 114 3.25 -5.10 -10.18
N ASP A 115 3.32 -6.26 -10.78
CA ASP A 115 2.21 -6.90 -11.48
C ASP A 115 1.70 -8.09 -10.67
N ARG A 116 0.48 -8.49 -10.94
CA ARG A 116 -0.23 -9.55 -10.25
C ARG A 116 0.51 -10.89 -10.16
N THR A 117 1.31 -11.22 -11.17
CA THR A 117 2.08 -12.46 -11.26
C THR A 117 3.51 -12.31 -10.75
N LEU A 118 3.90 -11.09 -10.36
CA LEU A 118 5.26 -10.72 -10.00
C LEU A 118 6.28 -11.04 -11.11
N SER A 119 5.87 -10.88 -12.37
CA SER A 119 6.75 -11.08 -13.53
C SER A 119 7.73 -9.94 -13.76
N TYR A 120 7.40 -8.75 -13.20
CA TYR A 120 8.15 -7.50 -13.39
C TYR A 120 8.29 -7.04 -14.85
N SER A 121 7.56 -7.63 -15.80
CA SER A 121 7.65 -7.28 -17.21
C SER A 121 7.35 -5.81 -17.48
N SER A 122 6.31 -5.27 -16.84
CA SER A 122 5.95 -3.84 -16.95
C SER A 122 7.02 -2.94 -16.34
N HIS A 123 7.64 -3.37 -15.24
CA HIS A 123 8.73 -2.62 -14.61
C HIS A 123 9.97 -2.55 -15.49
N VAL A 124 10.37 -3.67 -16.09
CA VAL A 124 11.53 -3.72 -17.02
C VAL A 124 11.28 -2.83 -18.24
N LYS A 125 10.08 -2.86 -18.82
CA LYS A 125 9.70 -1.96 -19.92
C LYS A 125 9.79 -0.49 -19.51
N TYR A 126 9.29 -0.15 -18.32
CA TYR A 126 9.37 1.21 -17.76
C TYR A 126 10.82 1.66 -17.59
N LEU A 127 11.69 0.82 -17.02
CA LEU A 127 13.11 1.13 -16.86
C LEU A 127 13.79 1.33 -18.23
N LYS A 128 13.55 0.44 -19.19
CA LYS A 128 14.09 0.57 -20.56
C LYS A 128 13.72 1.92 -21.17
N THR A 129 12.44 2.31 -21.09
CA THR A 129 11.96 3.60 -21.63
C THR A 129 12.65 4.78 -20.97
N ASN A 130 12.84 4.75 -19.64
CA ASN A 130 13.51 5.84 -18.92
C ASN A 130 15.01 5.90 -19.24
N CYS A 131 15.68 4.77 -19.38
CA CYS A 131 17.09 4.73 -19.79
C CYS A 131 17.28 5.29 -21.20
N LEU A 132 16.41 4.93 -22.16
CA LEU A 132 16.48 5.47 -23.53
C LEU A 132 16.27 6.98 -23.54
N LYS A 133 15.31 7.50 -22.78
CA LYS A 133 15.10 8.96 -22.65
C LYS A 133 16.31 9.68 -22.04
N ALA A 134 16.99 9.05 -21.08
CA ALA A 134 18.17 9.63 -20.43
C ALA A 134 19.40 9.64 -21.36
N LEU A 135 19.43 8.78 -22.38
CA LEU A 135 20.48 8.71 -23.38
C LEU A 135 20.19 9.56 -24.62
N ASP A 136 19.07 10.31 -24.65
CA ASP A 136 18.60 11.10 -25.81
C ASP A 136 18.52 10.30 -27.13
N ILE A 137 18.19 9.01 -27.03
CA ILE A 137 18.03 8.10 -28.17
C ILE A 137 16.56 7.79 -28.42
#